data_5bc990e894e9eb2c435a9c256fb1427b
#
_entry.id   5bc990e894e9eb2c435a9c256fb1427b
#
_cell.length_a   1.000
_cell.length_b   1.000
_cell.length_c   1.000
_cell.angle_alpha   90.00
_cell.angle_beta   90.00
_cell.angle_gamma   90.00
#
_symmetry.space_group_name_H-M   'P 1'
#
loop_
_entity.id
_entity.type
_entity.pdbx_description
1 polymer ?
#
loop_
_entity_poly.entity_id
_entity_poly.type
_entity_poly.pdbx_seq_one_letter_code
_entity_poly.pdbx_strand_id
1 'polypeptide(L)'
;FKARQIVSEKLISVSSRMPLGVGQPALAPQSSVMGEIFFVGMQSDSTSMMELRTMAEWNVKPLILATGGVSQVTIIGGDYKQYQVLADPQKMKYFDVSMNELAIVCKGISQNSTGGVVRQFGNEYVVRGIARTSDTEALGNTFVKMVNGKPVRVSDVAEVITGSAPKMGYASGSAKPAVIISISKQPNANTLEVTRRIEKNLEELKKTLPADVVLDTKIFRQADFIETSVNNVQNALIEGGIFVIIILFLFLGSFRSTVISLLAIPLSLLGAILVLKGLGMTINTMSLGGMAIAIGSLVDDAIIDVENVYKRLR
;
A
#
# COMPACT_ATOMS: atom_id res chain seq x y z
N PHE A 1 -2.83 -15.62 11.91
CA PHE A 1 -2.37 -14.76 13.02
C PHE A 1 -1.53 -15.54 14.03
N LYS A 2 -1.99 -16.69 14.59
CA LYS A 2 -1.25 -17.48 15.62
C LYS A 2 0.16 -17.88 15.17
N ALA A 3 0.33 -18.40 13.95
CA ALA A 3 1.66 -18.79 13.44
C ALA A 3 2.63 -17.61 13.40
N ARG A 4 2.16 -16.44 12.96
CA ARG A 4 2.97 -15.22 12.90
C ARG A 4 3.36 -14.74 14.30
N GLN A 5 2.45 -14.83 15.26
CA GLN A 5 2.73 -14.49 16.65
C GLN A 5 3.83 -15.38 17.23
N ILE A 6 3.72 -16.71 17.04
CA ILE A 6 4.73 -17.68 17.48
C ILE A 6 6.10 -17.36 16.87
N VAL A 7 6.13 -17.07 15.55
CA VAL A 7 7.38 -16.69 14.87
C VAL A 7 7.94 -15.40 15.45
N SER A 8 7.10 -14.38 15.72
CA SER A 8 7.53 -13.12 16.33
C SER A 8 8.16 -13.32 17.70
N GLU A 9 7.54 -14.14 18.54
CA GLU A 9 8.08 -14.47 19.89
C GLU A 9 9.44 -15.20 19.77
N LYS A 10 9.56 -16.14 18.83
CA LYS A 10 10.85 -16.83 18.59
C LYS A 10 11.93 -15.90 18.05
N LEU A 11 11.58 -14.96 17.16
CA LEU A 11 12.52 -13.97 16.63
C LEU A 11 13.09 -13.06 17.74
N ILE A 12 12.26 -12.65 18.70
CA ILE A 12 12.72 -11.87 19.86
C ILE A 12 13.75 -12.68 20.66
N SER A 13 13.51 -13.97 20.89
CA SER A 13 14.44 -14.83 21.64
C SER A 13 15.76 -15.09 20.91
N VAL A 14 15.77 -15.00 19.58
CA VAL A 14 16.96 -15.19 18.74
C VAL A 14 17.75 -13.90 18.56
N SER A 15 17.11 -12.72 18.66
CA SER A 15 17.76 -11.41 18.46
C SER A 15 19.02 -11.22 19.30
N SER A 16 19.01 -11.71 20.55
CA SER A 16 20.17 -11.63 21.46
C SER A 16 21.31 -12.57 21.09
N ARG A 17 21.09 -13.55 20.22
CA ARG A 17 22.09 -14.54 19.76
C ARG A 17 22.65 -14.22 18.37
N MET A 18 22.19 -13.14 17.75
CA MET A 18 22.67 -12.75 16.43
C MET A 18 24.14 -12.27 16.50
N PRO A 19 24.97 -12.58 15.49
CA PRO A 19 26.33 -12.08 15.42
C PRO A 19 26.39 -10.54 15.39
N LEU A 20 27.46 -9.98 15.91
CA LEU A 20 27.71 -8.54 15.85
C LEU A 20 27.75 -8.05 14.40
N GLY A 21 27.06 -6.97 14.10
CA GLY A 21 26.98 -6.39 12.76
C GLY A 21 25.80 -6.87 11.91
N VAL A 22 25.05 -7.87 12.35
CA VAL A 22 23.80 -8.29 11.70
C VAL A 22 22.64 -7.49 12.28
N GLY A 23 21.78 -6.94 11.40
CA GLY A 23 20.58 -6.22 11.82
C GLY A 23 19.60 -7.13 12.57
N GLN A 24 18.72 -6.54 13.38
CA GLN A 24 17.69 -7.30 14.07
C GLN A 24 16.71 -7.92 13.05
N PRO A 25 16.34 -9.21 13.24
CA PRO A 25 15.40 -9.86 12.36
C PRO A 25 14.00 -9.22 12.51
N ALA A 26 13.38 -8.89 11.39
CA ALA A 26 12.04 -8.31 11.36
C ALA A 26 11.11 -9.14 10.48
N LEU A 27 9.85 -9.26 10.89
CA LEU A 27 8.82 -9.87 10.07
C LEU A 27 8.36 -8.88 9.00
N ALA A 28 8.44 -9.30 7.74
CA ALA A 28 7.88 -8.54 6.64
C ALA A 28 6.36 -8.32 6.81
N PRO A 29 5.76 -7.27 6.25
CA PRO A 29 4.32 -7.07 6.24
C PRO A 29 3.58 -8.29 5.69
N GLN A 30 2.33 -8.50 6.15
CA GLN A 30 1.47 -9.54 5.59
C GLN A 30 0.98 -9.10 4.21
N SER A 31 1.73 -9.44 3.19
CA SER A 31 1.35 -9.23 1.79
C SER A 31 1.54 -10.53 1.02
N SER A 32 0.83 -10.67 -0.09
CA SER A 32 1.07 -11.71 -1.09
C SER A 32 1.32 -11.03 -2.43
N VAL A 33 1.91 -11.75 -3.38
CA VAL A 33 2.07 -11.25 -4.76
C VAL A 33 0.72 -10.82 -5.36
N MET A 34 -0.36 -11.53 -5.00
CA MET A 34 -1.73 -11.17 -5.38
C MET A 34 -2.30 -9.99 -4.58
N GLY A 35 -1.54 -9.45 -3.64
CA GLY A 35 -1.94 -8.35 -2.78
C GLY A 35 -1.69 -6.97 -3.37
N GLU A 36 -0.94 -6.85 -4.43
CA GLU A 36 -0.78 -5.57 -5.12
C GLU A 36 -2.07 -5.19 -5.84
N ILE A 37 -2.67 -4.09 -5.41
CA ILE A 37 -4.01 -3.71 -5.87
C ILE A 37 -4.03 -2.39 -6.63
N PHE A 38 -3.03 -1.54 -6.41
CA PHE A 38 -3.09 -0.18 -6.93
C PHE A 38 -1.70 0.42 -7.13
N PHE A 39 -1.45 1.05 -8.29
CA PHE A 39 -0.24 1.83 -8.55
C PHE A 39 -0.63 3.27 -8.80
N VAL A 40 0.09 4.17 -8.13
CA VAL A 40 -0.05 5.61 -8.30
C VAL A 40 1.26 6.16 -8.80
N GLY A 41 1.23 6.88 -9.90
CA GLY A 41 2.36 7.65 -10.43
C GLY A 41 2.34 9.06 -9.89
N MET A 42 3.49 9.58 -9.49
CA MET A 42 3.70 11.00 -9.20
C MET A 42 4.68 11.58 -10.21
N GLN A 43 4.29 12.66 -10.84
CA GLN A 43 5.10 13.40 -11.83
C GLN A 43 4.98 14.90 -11.61
N SER A 44 6.01 15.62 -12.01
CA SER A 44 6.01 17.08 -12.05
C SER A 44 6.98 17.55 -13.13
N ASP A 45 6.72 18.71 -13.70
CA ASP A 45 7.61 19.37 -14.66
C ASP A 45 8.57 20.35 -13.98
N SER A 46 8.28 20.81 -12.76
CA SER A 46 9.08 21.81 -12.02
C SER A 46 9.68 21.27 -10.72
N THR A 47 8.99 20.36 -10.03
CA THR A 47 9.47 19.76 -8.78
C THR A 47 10.53 18.68 -9.07
N SER A 48 11.65 18.74 -8.36
CA SER A 48 12.75 17.78 -8.53
C SER A 48 12.34 16.34 -8.15
N MET A 49 13.01 15.35 -8.75
CA MET A 49 12.77 13.94 -8.43
C MET A 49 13.05 13.61 -6.95
N MET A 50 13.93 14.35 -6.30
CA MET A 50 14.23 14.24 -4.87
C MET A 50 13.08 14.76 -4.02
N GLU A 51 12.47 15.88 -4.39
CA GLU A 51 11.31 16.42 -3.69
C GLU A 51 10.07 15.56 -3.90
N LEU A 52 9.82 15.11 -5.14
CA LEU A 52 8.73 14.17 -5.43
C LEU A 52 8.85 12.88 -4.59
N ARG A 53 10.06 12.32 -4.50
CA ARG A 53 10.31 11.14 -3.65
C ARG A 53 10.09 11.46 -2.18
N THR A 54 10.53 12.62 -1.72
CA THR A 54 10.34 13.06 -0.33
C THR A 54 8.85 13.20 0.00
N MET A 55 8.07 13.83 -0.88
CA MET A 55 6.61 13.92 -0.72
C MET A 55 5.94 12.54 -0.73
N ALA A 56 6.37 11.64 -1.62
CA ALA A 56 5.86 10.26 -1.65
C ALA A 56 6.11 9.52 -0.33
N GLU A 57 7.32 9.63 0.26
CA GLU A 57 7.69 8.95 1.51
C GLU A 57 7.01 9.54 2.76
N TRP A 58 6.87 10.87 2.83
CA TRP A 58 6.46 11.55 4.06
C TRP A 58 5.01 12.03 4.06
N ASN A 59 4.41 12.25 2.89
CA ASN A 59 3.02 12.71 2.79
C ASN A 59 2.11 11.58 2.30
N VAL A 60 2.44 10.96 1.14
CA VAL A 60 1.56 9.98 0.49
C VAL A 60 1.56 8.64 1.23
N LYS A 61 2.74 8.08 1.46
CA LYS A 61 2.89 6.76 2.08
C LYS A 61 2.27 6.64 3.47
N PRO A 62 2.45 7.58 4.41
CA PRO A 62 1.82 7.48 5.74
C PRO A 62 0.29 7.54 5.64
N LEU A 63 -0.26 8.40 4.77
CA LEU A 63 -1.69 8.54 4.56
C LEU A 63 -2.31 7.24 4.03
N ILE A 64 -1.65 6.63 3.03
CA ILE A 64 -2.13 5.37 2.44
C ILE A 64 -1.99 4.22 3.44
N LEU A 65 -0.88 4.14 4.20
CA LEU A 65 -0.70 3.12 5.25
C LEU A 65 -1.74 3.22 6.36
N ALA A 66 -2.22 4.43 6.66
CA ALA A 66 -3.28 4.65 7.63
C ALA A 66 -4.67 4.21 7.10
N THR A 67 -4.79 3.94 5.79
CA THR A 67 -6.03 3.45 5.20
C THR A 67 -6.27 2.00 5.62
N GLY A 68 -7.43 1.73 6.24
CA GLY A 68 -7.78 0.38 6.69
C GLY A 68 -7.78 -0.63 5.53
N GLY A 69 -7.10 -1.76 5.75
CA GLY A 69 -6.98 -2.83 4.77
C GLY A 69 -5.71 -2.78 3.90
N VAL A 70 -4.91 -1.72 3.97
CA VAL A 70 -3.58 -1.66 3.35
C VAL A 70 -2.56 -2.39 4.22
N SER A 71 -1.71 -3.19 3.61
CA SER A 71 -0.63 -3.93 4.31
C SER A 71 0.74 -3.30 4.11
N GLN A 72 1.00 -2.79 2.91
CA GLN A 72 2.31 -2.27 2.52
C GLN A 72 2.17 -1.20 1.44
N VAL A 73 3.06 -0.22 1.51
CA VAL A 73 3.25 0.80 0.46
C VAL A 73 4.72 0.85 0.12
N THR A 74 5.04 0.60 -1.14
CA THR A 74 6.41 0.61 -1.67
C THR A 74 6.55 1.75 -2.68
N ILE A 75 7.62 2.52 -2.56
CA ILE A 75 7.90 3.63 -3.46
C ILE A 75 9.08 3.25 -4.35
N ILE A 76 8.91 3.40 -5.65
CA ILE A 76 9.89 3.04 -6.69
C ILE A 76 10.21 4.31 -7.49
N GLY A 77 11.47 4.48 -7.84
CA GLY A 77 11.95 5.66 -8.57
C GLY A 77 12.14 6.89 -7.68
N GLY A 78 12.50 7.99 -8.29
CA GLY A 78 12.90 9.21 -7.59
C GLY A 78 14.24 9.09 -6.86
N ASP A 79 14.69 10.22 -6.31
CA ASP A 79 15.96 10.34 -5.61
C ASP A 79 15.71 10.38 -4.10
N TYR A 80 16.11 9.32 -3.38
CA TYR A 80 15.94 9.27 -1.93
C TYR A 80 16.92 10.24 -1.27
N LYS A 81 16.40 11.31 -0.66
CA LYS A 81 17.17 12.38 -0.05
C LYS A 81 18.01 11.88 1.12
N GLN A 82 19.31 12.19 1.12
CA GLN A 82 20.26 11.94 2.19
C GLN A 82 21.09 13.18 2.47
N TYR A 83 21.48 13.35 3.72
CA TYR A 83 22.57 14.25 4.10
C TYR A 83 23.84 13.43 4.11
N GLN A 84 24.76 13.75 3.21
CA GLN A 84 25.99 12.99 3.00
C GLN A 84 27.17 13.77 3.58
N VAL A 85 27.99 13.11 4.39
CA VAL A 85 29.22 13.63 4.94
C VAL A 85 30.36 13.01 4.12
N LEU A 86 30.90 13.79 3.18
CA LEU A 86 31.97 13.36 2.29
C LEU A 86 33.32 13.63 2.95
N ALA A 87 33.91 12.62 3.57
CA ALA A 87 35.16 12.73 4.28
C ALA A 87 36.34 13.01 3.33
N ASP A 88 37.19 13.96 3.70
CA ASP A 88 38.46 14.27 3.02
C ASP A 88 39.63 13.59 3.77
N PRO A 89 40.25 12.54 3.20
CA PRO A 89 41.33 11.82 3.88
C PRO A 89 42.56 12.68 4.20
N GLN A 90 42.85 13.71 3.40
CA GLN A 90 44.00 14.57 3.64
C GLN A 90 43.74 15.51 4.81
N LYS A 91 42.53 16.12 4.87
CA LYS A 91 42.12 16.94 6.00
C LYS A 91 42.00 16.13 7.28
N MET A 92 41.45 14.92 7.20
CA MET A 92 41.34 14.00 8.33
C MET A 92 42.74 13.68 8.90
N LYS A 93 43.72 13.39 8.03
CA LYS A 93 45.11 13.14 8.45
C LYS A 93 45.73 14.39 9.07
N TYR A 94 45.48 15.58 8.50
CA TYR A 94 46.00 16.82 9.02
C TYR A 94 45.48 17.15 10.43
N PHE A 95 44.22 16.92 10.68
CA PHE A 95 43.57 17.15 11.97
C PHE A 95 43.61 15.92 12.89
N ASP A 96 44.31 14.86 12.51
CA ASP A 96 44.41 13.60 13.27
C ASP A 96 43.03 13.03 13.65
N VAL A 97 42.06 13.05 12.72
CA VAL A 97 40.72 12.51 12.88
C VAL A 97 40.62 11.16 12.16
N SER A 98 40.26 10.12 12.89
CA SER A 98 39.98 8.80 12.30
C SER A 98 38.58 8.70 11.69
N MET A 99 38.43 7.82 10.71
CA MET A 99 37.07 7.53 10.11
C MET A 99 36.07 7.05 11.16
N ASN A 100 36.53 6.31 12.16
CA ASN A 100 35.68 5.82 13.24
C ASN A 100 35.20 6.94 14.14
N GLU A 101 36.03 7.91 14.49
CA GLU A 101 35.61 9.10 15.27
C GLU A 101 34.60 9.90 14.50
N LEU A 102 34.84 10.17 13.20
CA LEU A 102 33.87 10.86 12.35
C LEU A 102 32.56 10.12 12.26
N ALA A 103 32.57 8.79 12.07
CA ALA A 103 31.36 7.97 12.00
C ALA A 103 30.57 7.96 13.31
N ILE A 104 31.24 7.96 14.47
CA ILE A 104 30.56 8.05 15.78
C ILE A 104 29.86 9.41 15.92
N VAL A 105 30.55 10.50 15.56
CA VAL A 105 29.99 11.84 15.59
C VAL A 105 28.78 11.94 14.64
N CYS A 106 28.90 11.43 13.41
CA CYS A 106 27.81 11.43 12.43
C CYS A 106 26.57 10.63 12.90
N LYS A 107 26.76 9.53 13.65
CA LYS A 107 25.64 8.80 14.27
C LYS A 107 24.89 9.60 15.34
N GLY A 108 25.60 10.49 16.03
CA GLY A 108 25.04 11.38 17.06
C GLY A 108 24.49 12.71 16.52
N ILE A 109 24.82 13.06 15.28
CA ILE A 109 24.35 14.30 14.64
C ILE A 109 22.82 14.31 14.58
N SER A 110 22.24 15.48 14.81
CA SER A 110 20.79 15.69 14.67
C SER A 110 19.94 14.86 15.62
N GLN A 111 20.44 14.52 16.80
CA GLN A 111 19.69 13.88 17.87
C GLN A 111 19.27 14.89 18.94
N ASN A 112 17.96 14.91 19.26
CA ASN A 112 17.49 15.68 20.39
C ASN A 112 17.97 15.06 21.69
N SER A 113 18.39 15.87 22.63
CA SER A 113 18.81 15.46 23.98
C SER A 113 17.84 15.98 25.05
N THR A 114 17.72 15.23 26.13
CA THR A 114 17.05 15.74 27.32
C THR A 114 18.04 16.44 28.22
N GLY A 115 17.80 17.72 28.56
CA GLY A 115 18.59 18.49 29.52
C GLY A 115 18.15 18.30 30.98
N GLY A 116 17.26 17.34 31.24
CA GLY A 116 16.69 17.14 32.56
C GLY A 116 15.53 18.11 32.89
N VAL A 117 15.33 18.32 34.18
CA VAL A 117 14.24 19.16 34.70
C VAL A 117 14.83 20.23 35.62
N VAL A 118 14.45 21.48 35.39
CA VAL A 118 14.80 22.60 36.24
C VAL A 118 13.56 22.95 37.10
N ARG A 119 13.71 22.96 38.45
CA ARG A 119 12.65 23.33 39.39
C ARG A 119 12.90 24.76 39.81
N GLN A 120 11.96 25.65 39.53
CA GLN A 120 12.04 27.05 39.91
C GLN A 120 10.68 27.60 40.25
N PHE A 121 10.55 28.31 41.39
CA PHE A 121 9.31 28.95 41.86
C PHE A 121 8.10 27.98 41.93
N GLY A 122 8.33 26.73 42.37
CA GLY A 122 7.25 25.71 42.50
C GLY A 122 6.82 25.08 41.16
N ASN A 123 7.42 25.46 40.05
CA ASN A 123 7.18 24.89 38.73
C ASN A 123 8.32 23.99 38.30
N GLU A 124 8.01 22.97 37.52
CA GLU A 124 8.96 22.11 36.83
C GLU A 124 9.06 22.46 35.35
N TYR A 125 10.27 22.78 34.88
CA TYR A 125 10.59 23.08 33.49
C TYR A 125 11.41 21.95 32.90
N VAL A 126 10.91 21.29 31.86
CA VAL A 126 11.65 20.28 31.10
C VAL A 126 12.57 20.97 30.13
N VAL A 127 13.88 20.80 30.30
CA VAL A 127 14.88 21.29 29.37
C VAL A 127 15.07 20.29 28.26
N ARG A 128 14.85 20.72 27.03
CA ARG A 128 15.04 19.90 25.83
C ARG A 128 16.06 20.55 24.91
N GLY A 129 17.16 19.87 24.61
CA GLY A 129 18.10 20.23 23.57
C GLY A 129 17.54 19.84 22.20
N ILE A 130 17.21 20.84 21.37
CA ILE A 130 16.72 20.60 20.01
C ILE A 130 17.93 20.72 19.08
N ALA A 131 18.47 19.58 18.65
CA ALA A 131 19.60 19.50 17.72
C ALA A 131 19.22 18.91 16.34
N ARG A 132 17.93 18.53 16.16
CA ARG A 132 17.46 18.07 14.86
C ARG A 132 17.44 19.22 13.87
N THR A 133 18.23 19.10 12.80
CA THR A 133 18.30 20.08 11.73
C THR A 133 18.37 19.38 10.36
N SER A 134 17.88 20.05 9.35
CA SER A 134 18.04 19.70 7.92
C SER A 134 19.02 20.66 7.22
N ASP A 135 19.63 21.57 7.97
CA ASP A 135 20.60 22.52 7.45
C ASP A 135 21.99 21.87 7.41
N THR A 136 22.57 21.80 6.22
CA THR A 136 23.90 21.21 5.98
C THR A 136 25.02 22.00 6.66
N GLU A 137 24.88 23.31 6.78
CA GLU A 137 25.85 24.16 7.48
C GLU A 137 25.82 23.86 8.99
N ALA A 138 24.64 23.77 9.59
CA ALA A 138 24.49 23.41 11.00
C ALA A 138 25.04 22.00 11.28
N LEU A 139 24.84 21.03 10.37
CA LEU A 139 25.43 19.70 10.46
C LEU A 139 26.95 19.74 10.36
N GLY A 140 27.51 20.54 9.45
CA GLY A 140 28.94 20.77 9.29
C GLY A 140 29.60 21.41 10.50
N ASN A 141 28.88 22.24 11.24
CA ASN A 141 29.37 22.90 12.46
C ASN A 141 29.43 21.98 13.69
N THR A 142 29.05 20.70 13.55
CA THR A 142 29.08 19.73 14.65
C THR A 142 30.53 19.48 15.10
N PHE A 143 30.75 19.52 16.41
CA PHE A 143 32.06 19.29 17.03
C PHE A 143 32.49 17.82 16.90
N VAL A 144 33.76 17.58 16.49
CA VAL A 144 34.35 16.25 16.41
C VAL A 144 35.29 16.00 17.62
N LYS A 145 36.36 16.78 17.74
CA LYS A 145 37.31 16.70 18.86
C LYS A 145 38.16 17.98 19.01
N MET A 146 38.93 18.03 20.09
CA MET A 146 39.95 19.08 20.29
C MET A 146 41.29 18.62 19.78
N VAL A 147 41.96 19.42 18.96
CA VAL A 147 43.32 19.16 18.47
C VAL A 147 44.17 20.41 18.74
N ASN A 148 45.24 20.28 19.49
CA ASN A 148 46.12 21.38 19.88
C ASN A 148 45.36 22.59 20.47
N GLY A 149 44.35 22.35 21.30
CA GLY A 149 43.55 23.41 21.92
C GLY A 149 42.53 24.08 21.00
N LYS A 150 42.37 23.63 19.74
CA LYS A 150 41.39 24.14 18.79
C LYS A 150 40.29 23.10 18.55
N PRO A 151 38.99 23.52 18.52
CA PRO A 151 37.92 22.63 18.20
C PRO A 151 37.94 22.29 16.70
N VAL A 152 37.89 21.01 16.37
CA VAL A 152 37.75 20.50 15.00
C VAL A 152 36.28 20.14 14.79
N ARG A 153 35.69 20.64 13.70
CA ARG A 153 34.32 20.42 13.30
C ARG A 153 34.24 19.44 12.13
N VAL A 154 33.05 18.95 11.83
CA VAL A 154 32.82 18.08 10.67
C VAL A 154 33.23 18.80 9.37
N SER A 155 32.90 20.08 9.21
CA SER A 155 33.29 20.89 8.04
C SER A 155 34.79 21.06 7.83
N ASP A 156 35.62 20.89 8.89
CA ASP A 156 37.06 20.96 8.77
C ASP A 156 37.66 19.70 8.13
N VAL A 157 36.98 18.55 8.21
CA VAL A 157 37.48 17.24 7.77
C VAL A 157 36.59 16.57 6.69
N ALA A 158 35.41 17.15 6.43
CA ALA A 158 34.44 16.63 5.47
C ALA A 158 33.59 17.73 4.86
N GLU A 159 32.99 17.46 3.73
CA GLU A 159 31.95 18.30 3.13
C GLU A 159 30.57 17.70 3.43
N VAL A 160 29.62 18.51 3.88
CA VAL A 160 28.25 18.08 4.15
C VAL A 160 27.35 18.61 3.04
N ILE A 161 26.79 17.67 2.27
CA ILE A 161 25.92 17.98 1.14
C ILE A 161 24.57 17.28 1.25
N THR A 162 23.58 17.83 0.56
CA THR A 162 22.33 17.11 0.28
C THR A 162 22.54 16.31 -1.01
N GLY A 163 22.46 14.99 -0.93
CA GLY A 163 22.63 14.07 -2.05
C GLY A 163 21.53 13.03 -2.12
N SER A 164 21.59 12.18 -3.15
CA SER A 164 20.70 11.04 -3.30
C SER A 164 21.36 9.75 -2.84
N ALA A 165 20.58 8.85 -2.23
CA ALA A 165 21.00 7.48 -2.02
C ALA A 165 21.28 6.79 -3.37
N PRO A 166 22.12 5.73 -3.40
CA PRO A 166 22.27 4.90 -4.58
C PRO A 166 20.89 4.43 -5.09
N LYS A 167 20.65 4.61 -6.38
CA LYS A 167 19.35 4.27 -6.97
C LYS A 167 19.19 2.75 -7.05
N MET A 168 18.13 2.23 -6.44
CA MET A 168 17.79 0.81 -6.52
C MET A 168 16.78 0.50 -7.64
N GLY A 169 16.26 1.52 -8.33
CA GLY A 169 15.31 1.36 -9.41
C GLY A 169 14.94 2.70 -10.03
N TYR A 170 14.41 2.61 -11.23
CA TYR A 170 13.89 3.76 -11.97
C TYR A 170 12.42 3.55 -12.26
N ALA A 171 11.66 4.63 -12.29
CA ALA A 171 10.27 4.64 -12.68
C ALA A 171 10.03 5.73 -13.72
N SER A 172 9.19 5.43 -14.67
CA SER A 172 8.73 6.39 -15.68
C SER A 172 7.23 6.24 -15.91
N GLY A 173 6.58 7.35 -16.22
CA GLY A 173 5.19 7.38 -16.63
C GLY A 173 5.06 8.35 -17.80
N SER A 174 4.31 8.00 -18.85
CA SER A 174 4.13 8.84 -20.04
C SER A 174 5.45 9.37 -20.63
N ALA A 175 6.48 8.51 -20.68
CA ALA A 175 7.84 8.83 -21.16
C ALA A 175 8.60 9.90 -20.34
N LYS A 176 8.12 10.27 -19.14
CA LYS A 176 8.82 11.17 -18.21
C LYS A 176 9.27 10.43 -16.97
N PRO A 177 10.34 10.88 -16.28
CA PRO A 177 10.70 10.34 -14.97
C PRO A 177 9.52 10.48 -14.02
N ALA A 178 9.30 9.45 -13.20
CA ALA A 178 8.19 9.40 -12.26
C ALA A 178 8.61 8.75 -10.94
N VAL A 179 7.79 8.94 -9.92
CA VAL A 179 7.80 8.15 -8.69
C VAL A 179 6.56 7.27 -8.70
N ILE A 180 6.72 5.96 -8.64
CA ILE A 180 5.59 5.02 -8.59
C ILE A 180 5.42 4.52 -7.16
N ILE A 181 4.19 4.54 -6.69
CA ILE A 181 3.77 4.09 -5.37
C ILE A 181 2.95 2.82 -5.59
N SER A 182 3.52 1.66 -5.23
CA SER A 182 2.84 0.36 -5.23
C SER A 182 2.16 0.14 -3.89
N ILE A 183 0.88 -0.23 -3.94
CA ILE A 183 0.04 -0.41 -2.76
C ILE A 183 -0.46 -1.84 -2.70
N SER A 184 -0.16 -2.51 -1.59
CA SER A 184 -0.61 -3.87 -1.32
C SER A 184 -1.66 -3.90 -0.21
N LYS A 185 -2.71 -4.70 -0.41
CA LYS A 185 -3.75 -4.92 0.59
C LYS A 185 -3.41 -6.06 1.56
N GLN A 186 -4.08 -6.08 2.70
CA GLN A 186 -4.08 -7.22 3.61
C GLN A 186 -4.79 -8.42 2.95
N PRO A 187 -4.38 -9.67 3.23
CA PRO A 187 -4.92 -10.86 2.56
C PRO A 187 -6.45 -10.97 2.59
N ASN A 188 -7.09 -10.62 3.70
CA ASN A 188 -8.53 -10.73 3.89
C ASN A 188 -9.31 -9.45 3.59
N ALA A 189 -8.65 -8.39 3.12
CA ALA A 189 -9.31 -7.13 2.83
C ALA A 189 -10.02 -7.19 1.46
N ASN A 190 -11.19 -6.55 1.37
CA ASN A 190 -11.93 -6.43 0.11
C ASN A 190 -11.24 -5.42 -0.81
N THR A 191 -10.83 -5.88 -2.00
CA THR A 191 -10.07 -5.06 -2.95
C THR A 191 -10.84 -3.80 -3.37
N LEU A 192 -12.13 -3.93 -3.73
CA LEU A 192 -12.94 -2.80 -4.19
C LEU A 192 -13.09 -1.73 -3.10
N GLU A 193 -13.36 -2.16 -1.87
CA GLU A 193 -13.54 -1.26 -0.74
C GLU A 193 -12.25 -0.53 -0.37
N VAL A 194 -11.12 -1.26 -0.32
CA VAL A 194 -9.80 -0.66 -0.04
C VAL A 194 -9.42 0.32 -1.13
N THR A 195 -9.62 -0.03 -2.41
CA THR A 195 -9.33 0.86 -3.54
C THR A 195 -10.13 2.17 -3.45
N ARG A 196 -11.43 2.10 -3.18
CA ARG A 196 -12.28 3.30 -3.03
C ARG A 196 -11.82 4.20 -1.88
N ARG A 197 -11.39 3.62 -0.75
CA ARG A 197 -10.85 4.39 0.39
C ARG A 197 -9.54 5.07 0.01
N ILE A 198 -8.65 4.37 -0.70
CA ILE A 198 -7.39 4.94 -1.19
C ILE A 198 -7.66 6.09 -2.14
N GLU A 199 -8.54 5.93 -3.12
CA GLU A 199 -8.92 6.97 -4.09
C GLU A 199 -9.44 8.21 -3.38
N LYS A 200 -10.33 8.05 -2.41
CA LYS A 200 -10.85 9.16 -1.61
C LYS A 200 -9.72 9.91 -0.88
N ASN A 201 -8.81 9.19 -0.24
CA ASN A 201 -7.70 9.79 0.48
C ASN A 201 -6.72 10.49 -0.47
N LEU A 202 -6.50 9.96 -1.67
CA LEU A 202 -5.66 10.59 -2.70
C LEU A 202 -6.30 11.87 -3.25
N GLU A 203 -7.61 11.92 -3.44
CA GLU A 203 -8.31 13.14 -3.85
C GLU A 203 -8.23 14.25 -2.78
N GLU A 204 -8.27 13.90 -1.51
CA GLU A 204 -8.06 14.84 -0.41
C GLU A 204 -6.61 15.31 -0.38
N LEU A 205 -5.65 14.41 -0.54
CA LEU A 205 -4.21 14.72 -0.56
C LEU A 205 -3.85 15.63 -1.72
N LYS A 206 -4.43 15.41 -2.90
CA LYS A 206 -4.19 16.22 -4.10
C LYS A 206 -4.37 17.72 -3.86
N LYS A 207 -5.27 18.10 -2.94
CA LYS A 207 -5.51 19.50 -2.57
C LYS A 207 -4.37 20.13 -1.76
N THR A 208 -3.53 19.30 -1.15
CA THR A 208 -2.40 19.73 -0.30
C THR A 208 -1.05 19.63 -0.99
N LEU A 209 -0.98 18.96 -2.13
CA LEU A 209 0.24 18.89 -2.94
C LEU A 209 0.43 20.17 -3.77
N PRO A 210 1.67 20.48 -4.14
CA PRO A 210 1.95 21.56 -5.09
C PRO A 210 1.16 21.37 -6.40
N ALA A 211 0.72 22.47 -7.00
CA ALA A 211 -0.17 22.46 -8.17
C ALA A 211 0.44 21.78 -9.42
N ASP A 212 1.77 21.75 -9.49
CA ASP A 212 2.53 21.12 -10.57
C ASP A 212 2.71 19.60 -10.40
N VAL A 213 2.37 19.05 -9.25
CA VAL A 213 2.47 17.60 -8.97
C VAL A 213 1.20 16.91 -9.45
N VAL A 214 1.37 16.06 -10.45
CA VAL A 214 0.29 15.26 -11.04
C VAL A 214 0.30 13.85 -10.42
N LEU A 215 -0.86 13.42 -9.92
CA LEU A 215 -1.09 12.05 -9.48
C LEU A 215 -1.81 11.28 -10.59
N ASP A 216 -1.13 10.28 -11.17
CA ASP A 216 -1.73 9.35 -12.12
C ASP A 216 -2.17 8.07 -11.38
N THR A 217 -3.48 7.89 -11.28
CA THR A 217 -4.12 6.75 -10.62
C THR A 217 -4.55 5.66 -11.61
N LYS A 218 -4.23 5.80 -12.90
CA LYS A 218 -4.65 4.88 -13.97
C LYS A 218 -3.57 3.88 -14.40
N ILE A 219 -2.41 3.86 -13.76
CA ILE A 219 -1.31 2.97 -14.12
C ILE A 219 -1.69 1.50 -13.93
N PHE A 220 -2.21 1.16 -12.77
CA PHE A 220 -2.72 -0.17 -12.44
C PHE A 220 -3.75 -0.09 -11.34
N ARG A 221 -4.92 -0.66 -11.58
CA ARG A 221 -6.05 -0.71 -10.64
C ARG A 221 -6.70 -2.10 -10.73
N GLN A 222 -6.40 -2.97 -9.77
CA GLN A 222 -6.94 -4.33 -9.74
C GLN A 222 -8.47 -4.34 -9.68
N ALA A 223 -9.06 -3.30 -9.08
CA ALA A 223 -10.50 -3.13 -9.02
C ALA A 223 -11.17 -3.13 -10.40
N ASP A 224 -10.52 -2.57 -11.43
CA ASP A 224 -11.06 -2.52 -12.81
C ASP A 224 -11.25 -3.92 -13.39
N PHE A 225 -10.30 -4.83 -13.13
CA PHE A 225 -10.41 -6.21 -13.58
C PHE A 225 -11.56 -6.93 -12.87
N ILE A 226 -11.76 -6.67 -11.58
CA ILE A 226 -12.83 -7.27 -10.79
C ILE A 226 -14.17 -6.71 -11.27
N GLU A 227 -14.32 -5.39 -11.40
CA GLU A 227 -15.53 -4.72 -11.84
C GLU A 227 -15.91 -5.16 -13.26
N THR A 228 -14.94 -5.21 -14.18
CA THR A 228 -15.18 -5.70 -15.55
C THR A 228 -15.61 -7.16 -15.57
N SER A 229 -14.95 -8.02 -14.78
CA SER A 229 -15.32 -9.43 -14.69
C SER A 229 -16.72 -9.64 -14.13
N VAL A 230 -17.08 -8.91 -13.07
CA VAL A 230 -18.42 -8.97 -12.48
C VAL A 230 -19.48 -8.48 -13.48
N ASN A 231 -19.22 -7.36 -14.15
CA ASN A 231 -20.13 -6.81 -15.13
C ASN A 231 -20.32 -7.75 -16.34
N ASN A 232 -19.23 -8.37 -16.82
CA ASN A 232 -19.31 -9.33 -17.92
C ASN A 232 -20.17 -10.55 -17.56
N VAL A 233 -19.96 -11.11 -16.34
CA VAL A 233 -20.81 -12.22 -15.87
C VAL A 233 -22.26 -11.77 -15.70
N GLN A 234 -22.49 -10.59 -15.15
CA GLN A 234 -23.84 -10.06 -14.98
C GLN A 234 -24.55 -9.89 -16.35
N ASN A 235 -23.86 -9.32 -17.33
CA ASN A 235 -24.40 -9.14 -18.68
C ASN A 235 -24.69 -10.50 -19.33
N ALA A 236 -23.77 -11.46 -19.22
CA ALA A 236 -23.98 -12.81 -19.74
C ALA A 236 -25.18 -13.53 -19.09
N LEU A 237 -25.38 -13.31 -17.76
CA LEU A 237 -26.54 -13.85 -17.05
C LEU A 237 -27.85 -13.20 -17.51
N ILE A 238 -27.86 -11.89 -17.75
CA ILE A 238 -29.03 -11.16 -18.27
C ILE A 238 -29.36 -11.63 -19.69
N GLU A 239 -28.35 -11.66 -20.58
CA GLU A 239 -28.52 -12.13 -21.96
C GLU A 239 -28.98 -13.59 -22.01
N GLY A 240 -28.32 -14.48 -21.26
CA GLY A 240 -28.73 -15.87 -21.15
C GLY A 240 -30.14 -16.02 -20.58
N GLY A 241 -30.50 -15.23 -19.58
CA GLY A 241 -31.86 -15.18 -19.02
C GLY A 241 -32.91 -14.79 -20.05
N ILE A 242 -32.64 -13.80 -20.89
CA ILE A 242 -33.55 -13.38 -21.99
C ILE A 242 -33.73 -14.55 -22.97
N PHE A 243 -32.65 -15.22 -23.40
CA PHE A 243 -32.79 -16.38 -24.28
C PHE A 243 -33.59 -17.52 -23.66
N VAL A 244 -33.37 -17.78 -22.38
CA VAL A 244 -34.14 -18.79 -21.62
C VAL A 244 -35.65 -18.42 -21.61
N ILE A 245 -35.99 -17.15 -21.39
CA ILE A 245 -37.38 -16.69 -21.43
C ILE A 245 -38.01 -16.96 -22.79
N ILE A 246 -37.31 -16.63 -23.88
CA ILE A 246 -37.77 -16.83 -25.24
C ILE A 246 -38.02 -18.32 -25.52
N ILE A 247 -37.06 -19.17 -25.17
CA ILE A 247 -37.13 -20.61 -25.37
C ILE A 247 -38.28 -21.22 -24.55
N LEU A 248 -38.39 -20.86 -23.26
CA LEU A 248 -39.49 -21.32 -22.41
C LEU A 248 -40.86 -20.94 -22.97
N PHE A 249 -40.98 -19.70 -23.46
CA PHE A 249 -42.22 -19.24 -24.05
C PHE A 249 -42.62 -20.04 -25.32
N LEU A 250 -41.61 -20.34 -26.17
CA LEU A 250 -41.82 -21.15 -27.37
C LEU A 250 -42.20 -22.60 -27.06
N PHE A 251 -41.58 -23.20 -26.05
CA PHE A 251 -41.80 -24.61 -25.72
C PHE A 251 -43.07 -24.86 -24.91
N LEU A 252 -43.35 -24.02 -23.91
CA LEU A 252 -44.50 -24.22 -23.03
C LEU A 252 -45.82 -23.71 -23.63
N GLY A 253 -45.78 -22.79 -24.60
CA GLY A 253 -46.98 -22.26 -25.27
C GLY A 253 -48.01 -21.59 -24.34
N SER A 254 -47.64 -21.43 -23.06
CA SER A 254 -48.54 -20.81 -22.04
C SER A 254 -47.78 -19.79 -21.20
N PHE A 255 -48.26 -18.56 -21.18
CA PHE A 255 -47.67 -17.45 -20.44
C PHE A 255 -47.61 -17.72 -18.94
N ARG A 256 -48.62 -18.40 -18.36
CA ARG A 256 -48.64 -18.69 -16.90
C ARG A 256 -47.54 -19.63 -16.48
N SER A 257 -47.29 -20.71 -17.22
CA SER A 257 -46.22 -21.68 -16.93
C SER A 257 -44.85 -21.05 -17.08
N THR A 258 -44.67 -20.24 -18.12
CA THR A 258 -43.39 -19.51 -18.34
C THR A 258 -43.09 -18.55 -17.19
N VAL A 259 -44.05 -17.82 -16.66
CA VAL A 259 -43.86 -16.91 -15.52
C VAL A 259 -43.51 -17.68 -14.24
N ILE A 260 -44.11 -18.84 -13.99
CA ILE A 260 -43.77 -19.66 -12.81
C ILE A 260 -42.34 -20.16 -12.87
N SER A 261 -41.89 -20.73 -14.00
CA SER A 261 -40.51 -21.18 -14.18
C SER A 261 -39.55 -20.02 -14.10
N LEU A 262 -39.90 -18.85 -14.65
CA LEU A 262 -39.08 -17.65 -14.62
C LEU A 262 -38.86 -17.11 -13.21
N LEU A 263 -39.87 -17.16 -12.33
CA LEU A 263 -39.78 -16.72 -10.95
C LEU A 263 -38.87 -17.64 -10.08
N ALA A 264 -38.75 -18.91 -10.45
CA ALA A 264 -37.89 -19.85 -9.75
C ALA A 264 -36.40 -19.45 -9.82
N ILE A 265 -35.95 -18.93 -10.97
CA ILE A 265 -34.55 -18.54 -11.19
C ILE A 265 -34.07 -17.44 -10.22
N PRO A 266 -34.71 -16.26 -10.16
CA PRO A 266 -34.26 -15.20 -9.25
C PRO A 266 -34.43 -15.60 -7.77
N LEU A 267 -35.45 -16.41 -7.45
CA LEU A 267 -35.66 -16.89 -6.07
C LEU A 267 -34.54 -17.82 -5.61
N SER A 268 -34.11 -18.75 -6.47
CA SER A 268 -32.97 -19.62 -6.21
C SER A 268 -31.66 -18.85 -6.08
N LEU A 269 -31.46 -17.85 -6.94
CA LEU A 269 -30.29 -16.98 -6.88
C LEU A 269 -30.23 -16.19 -5.56
N LEU A 270 -31.34 -15.60 -5.15
CA LEU A 270 -31.48 -14.92 -3.86
C LEU A 270 -31.18 -15.88 -2.70
N GLY A 271 -31.70 -17.10 -2.73
CA GLY A 271 -31.43 -18.14 -1.75
C GLY A 271 -29.93 -18.46 -1.67
N ALA A 272 -29.28 -18.66 -2.80
CA ALA A 272 -27.83 -18.92 -2.85
C ALA A 272 -27.00 -17.74 -2.28
N ILE A 273 -27.34 -16.51 -2.64
CA ILE A 273 -26.69 -15.30 -2.12
C ILE A 273 -26.86 -15.17 -0.60
N LEU A 274 -28.07 -15.44 -0.08
CA LEU A 274 -28.34 -15.40 1.36
C LEU A 274 -27.53 -16.46 2.11
N VAL A 275 -27.40 -17.69 1.58
CA VAL A 275 -26.59 -18.74 2.17
C VAL A 275 -25.13 -18.37 2.17
N LEU A 276 -24.57 -17.86 1.04
CA LEU A 276 -23.19 -17.40 0.97
C LEU A 276 -22.92 -16.29 1.99
N LYS A 277 -23.85 -15.33 2.11
CA LYS A 277 -23.76 -14.26 3.11
C LYS A 277 -23.80 -14.80 4.55
N GLY A 278 -24.66 -15.77 4.83
CA GLY A 278 -24.75 -16.42 6.15
C GLY A 278 -23.48 -17.18 6.52
N LEU A 279 -22.77 -17.76 5.54
CA LEU A 279 -21.49 -18.43 5.70
C LEU A 279 -20.30 -17.45 5.78
N GLY A 280 -20.53 -16.14 5.68
CA GLY A 280 -19.46 -15.13 5.68
C GLY A 280 -18.60 -15.13 4.41
N MET A 281 -19.07 -15.76 3.35
CA MET A 281 -18.38 -15.80 2.05
C MET A 281 -18.66 -14.53 1.25
N THR A 282 -17.67 -14.03 0.53
CA THR A 282 -17.82 -12.89 -0.38
C THR A 282 -18.15 -13.35 -1.78
N ILE A 283 -18.99 -12.58 -2.47
CA ILE A 283 -19.25 -12.78 -3.90
C ILE A 283 -17.98 -12.40 -4.66
N ASN A 284 -17.47 -13.35 -5.44
CA ASN A 284 -16.31 -13.18 -6.32
C ASN A 284 -16.60 -13.80 -7.69
N THR A 285 -15.67 -13.68 -8.64
CA THR A 285 -15.84 -14.22 -10.00
C THR A 285 -16.09 -15.74 -10.02
N MET A 286 -15.49 -16.49 -9.08
CA MET A 286 -15.70 -17.94 -8.99
C MET A 286 -17.11 -18.26 -8.49
N SER A 287 -17.61 -17.57 -7.45
CA SER A 287 -18.96 -17.76 -6.95
C SER A 287 -20.02 -17.34 -7.99
N LEU A 288 -19.78 -16.27 -8.76
CA LEU A 288 -20.62 -15.87 -9.88
C LEU A 288 -20.64 -16.90 -11.00
N GLY A 289 -19.47 -17.45 -11.36
CA GLY A 289 -19.38 -18.53 -12.33
C GLY A 289 -20.12 -19.80 -11.89
N GLY A 290 -19.98 -20.18 -10.61
CA GLY A 290 -20.76 -21.29 -10.03
C GLY A 290 -22.26 -21.05 -10.05
N MET A 291 -22.72 -19.83 -9.74
CA MET A 291 -24.13 -19.47 -9.84
C MET A 291 -24.64 -19.52 -11.30
N ALA A 292 -23.83 -19.12 -12.27
CA ALA A 292 -24.19 -19.20 -13.69
C ALA A 292 -24.41 -20.64 -14.14
N ILE A 293 -23.57 -21.57 -13.72
CA ILE A 293 -23.71 -23.01 -14.01
C ILE A 293 -24.97 -23.57 -13.32
N ALA A 294 -25.17 -23.21 -12.04
CA ALA A 294 -26.35 -23.65 -11.28
C ALA A 294 -27.67 -23.17 -11.88
N ILE A 295 -27.70 -21.96 -12.44
CA ILE A 295 -28.90 -21.43 -13.16
C ILE A 295 -29.24 -22.33 -14.35
N GLY A 296 -28.26 -22.77 -15.13
CA GLY A 296 -28.46 -23.69 -16.25
C GLY A 296 -29.17 -24.98 -15.80
N SER A 297 -28.66 -25.64 -14.75
CA SER A 297 -29.28 -26.86 -14.20
C SER A 297 -30.68 -26.63 -13.63
N LEU A 298 -30.89 -25.48 -12.94
CA LEU A 298 -32.21 -25.13 -12.37
C LEU A 298 -33.28 -24.89 -13.44
N VAL A 299 -32.87 -24.31 -14.56
CA VAL A 299 -33.79 -24.09 -15.70
C VAL A 299 -34.22 -25.41 -16.32
N ASP A 300 -33.30 -26.35 -16.50
CA ASP A 300 -33.60 -27.68 -17.02
C ASP A 300 -34.58 -28.44 -16.11
N ASP A 301 -34.35 -28.44 -14.80
CA ASP A 301 -35.24 -29.09 -13.84
C ASP A 301 -36.65 -28.44 -13.84
N ALA A 302 -36.69 -27.11 -13.84
CA ALA A 302 -37.98 -26.37 -13.90
C ALA A 302 -38.78 -26.64 -15.19
N ILE A 303 -38.07 -26.82 -16.31
CA ILE A 303 -38.74 -27.17 -17.61
C ILE A 303 -39.32 -28.58 -17.52
N ILE A 304 -38.56 -29.55 -17.05
CA ILE A 304 -39.00 -30.94 -16.95
C ILE A 304 -40.20 -31.08 -16.02
N ASP A 305 -40.18 -30.42 -14.87
CA ASP A 305 -41.25 -30.48 -13.90
C ASP A 305 -42.54 -29.86 -14.45
N VAL A 306 -42.49 -28.69 -15.07
CA VAL A 306 -43.62 -28.03 -15.67
C VAL A 306 -44.17 -28.84 -16.85
N GLU A 307 -43.32 -29.42 -17.69
CA GLU A 307 -43.73 -30.31 -18.79
C GLU A 307 -44.45 -31.56 -18.28
N ASN A 308 -43.93 -32.20 -17.24
CA ASN A 308 -44.55 -33.39 -16.61
C ASN A 308 -45.93 -33.07 -16.02
N VAL A 309 -46.04 -31.94 -15.31
CA VAL A 309 -47.36 -31.49 -14.79
C VAL A 309 -48.31 -31.20 -15.92
N TYR A 310 -47.87 -30.49 -16.97
CA TYR A 310 -48.73 -30.16 -18.11
C TYR A 310 -49.23 -31.41 -18.88
N LYS A 311 -48.36 -32.43 -19.05
CA LYS A 311 -48.71 -33.69 -19.66
C LYS A 311 -49.72 -34.51 -18.84
N ARG A 312 -49.70 -34.36 -17.49
CA ARG A 312 -50.68 -35.05 -16.62
C ARG A 312 -52.00 -34.37 -16.45
N LEU A 313 -52.06 -33.09 -16.74
CA LEU A 313 -53.28 -32.26 -16.68
C LEU A 313 -54.07 -32.26 -18.01
N ARG A 314 -53.49 -32.80 -19.05
CA ARG A 314 -54.07 -33.00 -20.37
C ARG A 314 -54.53 -34.45 -20.57
#